data_699ce57ef38ba6f5dbbb70b73cf0c811
#
_entry.id   699ce57ef38ba6f5dbbb70b73cf0c811
#
_cell.length_a   1.000
_cell.length_b   1.000
_cell.length_c   1.000
_cell.angle_alpha   90.00
_cell.angle_beta   90.00
_cell.angle_gamma   90.00
#
_symmetry.space_group_name_H-M   'P 1'
#
loop_
_entity.id
_entity.type
_entity.pdbx_description
1 polymer ?
#
loop_
_entity_poly.entity_id
_entity_poly.type
_entity_poly.pdbx_seq_one_letter_code
_entity_poly.pdbx_strand_id
1 'polypeptide(L)'
;MTNQFNALKLAQDQIADLELQLLKRQLRIAQSPCDINVIVDDRHLKAFCSNDYLGLANHPKLIQALAEGGKQYGVGSGASHLISGHSTAHELLEKKLASFQSKHIPNARALFFSTGYLANQAAITGLARLAERKDLSIYSAKLNHASLIDSVRLAGAQMHATVHLFDHTQLSSLTDLLKKDTCSLKLIVTDGVFSMDGDLAPVKALLQVAEQYDALLIVDEIGRAHV
;
A
#
# COMPACT_ATOMS: atom_id res chain seq x y z
N MET A 1 -11.63 -32.33 32.77
CA MET A 1 -11.76 -32.58 31.33
C MET A 1 -11.84 -31.23 30.60
N THR A 2 -10.74 -30.78 30.24
CA THR A 2 -10.30 -30.10 29.04
C THR A 2 -11.15 -28.94 28.53
N ASN A 3 -10.87 -27.78 29.09
CA ASN A 3 -11.12 -26.48 28.46
C ASN A 3 -10.20 -26.28 27.23
N GLN A 4 -10.06 -27.33 26.43
CA GLN A 4 -9.19 -27.33 25.27
C GLN A 4 -9.93 -26.72 24.09
N PHE A 5 -9.42 -25.56 23.63
CA PHE A 5 -9.74 -24.95 22.34
C PHE A 5 -11.06 -24.19 22.19
N ASN A 6 -11.42 -23.38 23.15
CA ASN A 6 -12.51 -22.41 22.98
C ASN A 6 -12.24 -21.48 21.77
N ALA A 7 -10.99 -21.13 21.51
CA ALA A 7 -10.58 -20.31 20.35
C ALA A 7 -10.86 -21.00 19.00
N LEU A 8 -10.63 -22.32 18.88
CA LEU A 8 -10.95 -23.06 17.64
C LEU A 8 -12.44 -23.15 17.40
N LYS A 9 -13.22 -23.34 18.47
CA LYS A 9 -14.68 -23.35 18.37
C LYS A 9 -15.19 -21.97 17.94
N LEU A 10 -14.70 -20.88 18.55
CA LEU A 10 -15.06 -19.51 18.15
C LEU A 10 -14.72 -19.24 16.68
N ALA A 11 -13.56 -19.70 16.20
CA ALA A 11 -13.18 -19.55 14.80
C ALA A 11 -14.10 -20.34 13.87
N GLN A 12 -14.46 -21.58 14.24
CA GLN A 12 -15.41 -22.40 13.47
C GLN A 12 -16.81 -21.77 13.43
N ASP A 13 -17.30 -21.27 14.55
CA ASP A 13 -18.60 -20.60 14.65
C ASP A 13 -18.60 -19.33 13.76
N GLN A 14 -17.54 -18.52 13.78
CA GLN A 14 -17.39 -17.35 12.90
C GLN A 14 -17.34 -17.72 11.41
N ILE A 15 -16.65 -18.80 11.04
CA ILE A 15 -16.62 -19.28 9.65
C ILE A 15 -18.01 -19.73 9.22
N ALA A 16 -18.77 -20.44 10.08
CA ALA A 16 -20.13 -20.86 9.81
C ALA A 16 -21.07 -19.65 9.61
N ASP A 17 -20.94 -18.63 10.45
CA ASP A 17 -21.70 -17.38 10.32
C ASP A 17 -21.40 -16.65 9.00
N LEU A 18 -20.12 -16.57 8.59
CA LEU A 18 -19.75 -16.00 7.30
C LEU A 18 -20.31 -16.82 6.12
N GLU A 19 -20.39 -18.13 6.26
CA GLU A 19 -20.96 -19.02 5.25
C GLU A 19 -22.48 -18.81 5.12
N LEU A 20 -23.20 -18.70 6.23
CA LEU A 20 -24.63 -18.37 6.27
C LEU A 20 -24.93 -17.00 5.65
N GLN A 21 -24.04 -16.03 5.84
CA GLN A 21 -24.15 -14.68 5.27
C GLN A 21 -23.65 -14.59 3.81
N LEU A 22 -23.21 -15.67 3.21
CA LEU A 22 -22.58 -15.72 1.88
C LEU A 22 -21.33 -14.82 1.75
N LEU A 23 -20.65 -14.55 2.87
CA LEU A 23 -19.46 -13.72 2.94
C LEU A 23 -18.16 -14.54 3.05
N LYS A 24 -18.25 -15.87 3.21
CA LYS A 24 -17.08 -16.74 3.27
C LYS A 24 -16.35 -16.71 1.93
N ARG A 25 -15.11 -16.24 1.97
CA ARG A 25 -14.24 -16.22 0.79
C ARG A 25 -13.62 -17.58 0.55
N GLN A 26 -13.53 -17.97 -0.71
CA GLN A 26 -12.85 -19.19 -1.16
C GLN A 26 -11.71 -18.80 -2.09
N LEU A 27 -10.56 -19.44 -1.90
CA LEU A 27 -9.44 -19.30 -2.82
C LEU A 27 -9.77 -20.02 -4.12
N ARG A 28 -9.44 -19.39 -5.24
CA ARG A 28 -9.53 -19.97 -6.57
C ARG A 28 -8.13 -20.30 -7.05
N ILE A 29 -7.95 -21.41 -7.73
CA ILE A 29 -6.65 -21.90 -8.17
C ILE A 29 -6.40 -21.44 -9.60
N ALA A 30 -5.47 -20.50 -9.78
CA ALA A 30 -4.96 -20.11 -11.09
C ALA A 30 -3.89 -21.12 -11.53
N GLN A 31 -4.12 -21.77 -12.69
CA GLN A 31 -3.29 -22.85 -13.23
C GLN A 31 -2.47 -22.41 -14.44
N SER A 32 -2.64 -21.17 -14.86
CA SER A 32 -1.87 -20.55 -15.94
C SER A 32 -1.17 -19.28 -15.45
N PRO A 33 -0.15 -18.79 -16.18
CA PRO A 33 0.41 -17.45 -15.93
C PRO A 33 -0.67 -16.36 -15.99
N CYS A 34 -0.39 -15.20 -15.39
CA CYS A 34 -1.24 -14.03 -15.52
C CYS A 34 -1.26 -13.56 -16.97
N ASP A 35 -2.45 -13.54 -17.57
CA ASP A 35 -2.69 -13.11 -18.95
C ASP A 35 -4.18 -12.75 -19.11
N ILE A 36 -4.58 -12.25 -20.29
CA ILE A 36 -5.98 -12.03 -20.67
C ILE A 36 -6.76 -13.35 -20.65
N ASN A 37 -6.15 -14.43 -21.11
CA ASN A 37 -6.72 -15.77 -21.07
C ASN A 37 -6.08 -16.57 -19.95
N VAL A 38 -6.89 -16.98 -18.97
CA VAL A 38 -6.41 -17.70 -17.80
C VAL A 38 -7.16 -19.00 -17.60
N ILE A 39 -6.51 -19.96 -16.96
CA ILE A 39 -7.15 -21.20 -16.49
C ILE A 39 -7.29 -21.07 -14.98
N VAL A 40 -8.54 -21.10 -14.50
CA VAL A 40 -8.86 -21.01 -13.07
C VAL A 40 -9.88 -22.09 -12.74
N ASP A 41 -9.57 -22.94 -11.76
CA ASP A 41 -10.40 -24.09 -11.36
C ASP A 41 -10.83 -24.93 -12.58
N ASP A 42 -9.86 -25.32 -13.42
CA ASP A 42 -10.01 -26.08 -14.67
C ASP A 42 -10.92 -25.42 -15.73
N ARG A 43 -11.16 -24.12 -15.62
CA ARG A 43 -12.00 -23.36 -16.56
C ARG A 43 -11.19 -22.33 -17.32
N HIS A 44 -11.35 -22.30 -18.64
CA HIS A 44 -10.79 -21.26 -19.50
C HIS A 44 -11.64 -19.99 -19.36
N LEU A 45 -11.05 -18.92 -18.85
CA LEU A 45 -11.72 -17.65 -18.56
C LEU A 45 -10.98 -16.47 -19.20
N LYS A 46 -11.71 -15.37 -19.39
CA LYS A 46 -11.13 -14.03 -19.66
C LYS A 46 -10.95 -13.30 -18.34
N ALA A 47 -9.73 -12.82 -18.07
CA ALA A 47 -9.42 -12.08 -16.85
C ALA A 47 -9.73 -10.59 -17.04
N PHE A 48 -10.65 -10.06 -16.20
CA PHE A 48 -10.96 -8.62 -16.09
C PHE A 48 -10.61 -8.04 -14.72
N CYS A 49 -10.01 -8.86 -13.83
CA CYS A 49 -9.72 -8.49 -12.45
C CYS A 49 -8.21 -8.42 -12.14
N SER A 50 -7.36 -8.46 -13.16
CA SER A 50 -5.92 -8.36 -12.99
C SER A 50 -5.49 -6.91 -12.78
N ASN A 51 -4.53 -6.70 -11.86
CA ASN A 51 -3.83 -5.42 -11.69
C ASN A 51 -2.59 -5.29 -12.62
N ASP A 52 -2.38 -6.26 -13.50
CA ASP A 52 -1.29 -6.25 -14.48
C ASP A 52 -1.67 -5.41 -15.71
N TYR A 53 -1.84 -4.11 -15.51
CA TYR A 53 -2.31 -3.18 -16.55
C TYR A 53 -1.38 -3.06 -17.76
N LEU A 54 -0.09 -3.34 -17.59
CA LEU A 54 0.91 -3.27 -18.67
C LEU A 54 1.24 -4.65 -19.27
N GLY A 55 0.62 -5.74 -18.78
CA GLY A 55 0.92 -7.10 -19.24
C GLY A 55 2.35 -7.54 -18.95
N LEU A 56 2.92 -7.08 -17.84
CA LEU A 56 4.33 -7.33 -17.50
C LEU A 56 4.50 -8.61 -16.67
N ALA A 57 3.47 -9.09 -15.99
CA ALA A 57 3.58 -10.24 -15.08
C ALA A 57 4.06 -11.53 -15.77
N ASN A 58 3.77 -11.68 -17.06
CA ASN A 58 4.20 -12.83 -17.87
C ASN A 58 5.09 -12.39 -19.07
N HIS A 59 5.74 -11.23 -18.99
CA HIS A 59 6.53 -10.71 -20.09
C HIS A 59 7.84 -11.49 -20.26
N PRO A 60 8.18 -12.03 -21.47
CA PRO A 60 9.33 -12.91 -21.68
C PRO A 60 10.66 -12.32 -21.21
N LYS A 61 10.89 -11.02 -21.43
CA LYS A 61 12.12 -10.34 -20.97
C LYS A 61 12.22 -10.29 -19.45
N LEU A 62 11.11 -10.19 -18.73
CA LEU A 62 11.11 -10.19 -17.25
C LEU A 62 11.35 -11.60 -16.71
N ILE A 63 10.79 -12.62 -17.35
CA ILE A 63 11.07 -14.03 -17.03
C ILE A 63 12.57 -14.32 -17.22
N GLN A 64 13.14 -13.88 -18.33
CA GLN A 64 14.58 -14.02 -18.60
C GLN A 64 15.42 -13.28 -17.54
N ALA A 65 15.10 -12.01 -17.25
CA ALA A 65 15.80 -11.22 -16.25
C ALA A 65 15.74 -11.84 -14.85
N LEU A 66 14.60 -12.44 -14.49
CA LEU A 66 14.43 -13.18 -13.22
C LEU A 66 15.36 -14.39 -13.18
N ALA A 67 15.43 -15.17 -14.25
CA ALA A 67 16.28 -16.35 -14.33
C ALA A 67 17.78 -15.97 -14.26
N GLU A 68 18.19 -14.90 -14.94
CA GLU A 68 19.56 -14.37 -14.90
C GLU A 68 19.90 -13.80 -13.52
N GLY A 69 18.98 -13.02 -12.93
CA GLY A 69 19.12 -12.47 -11.58
C GLY A 69 19.25 -13.57 -10.52
N GLY A 70 18.44 -14.64 -10.64
CA GLY A 70 18.52 -15.81 -9.76
C GLY A 70 19.89 -16.51 -9.82
N LYS A 71 20.50 -16.59 -10.99
CA LYS A 71 21.86 -17.15 -11.14
C LYS A 71 22.94 -16.23 -10.55
N GLN A 72 22.77 -14.92 -10.68
CA GLN A 72 23.76 -13.92 -10.25
C GLN A 72 23.69 -13.61 -8.75
N TYR A 73 22.48 -13.49 -8.20
CA TYR A 73 22.25 -13.00 -6.84
C TYR A 73 21.65 -14.07 -5.90
N GLY A 74 21.27 -15.23 -6.42
CA GLY A 74 20.51 -16.22 -5.66
C GLY A 74 19.02 -15.88 -5.58
N VAL A 75 18.27 -16.68 -4.83
CA VAL A 75 16.80 -16.57 -4.72
C VAL A 75 16.33 -15.95 -3.40
N GLY A 76 17.25 -15.54 -2.55
CA GLY A 76 16.92 -14.94 -1.25
C GLY A 76 18.07 -14.10 -0.69
N SER A 77 17.71 -13.11 0.12
CA SER A 77 18.67 -12.15 0.67
C SER A 77 19.53 -12.70 1.81
N GLY A 78 19.12 -13.80 2.46
CA GLY A 78 19.84 -14.43 3.56
C GLY A 78 19.85 -13.67 4.89
N ALA A 79 19.51 -12.38 4.88
CA ALA A 79 19.46 -11.51 6.07
C ALA A 79 18.54 -10.30 5.82
N SER A 80 18.30 -9.51 6.85
CA SER A 80 17.64 -8.21 6.72
C SER A 80 18.52 -7.20 5.95
N HIS A 81 17.89 -6.20 5.33
CA HIS A 81 18.58 -5.16 4.54
C HIS A 81 19.69 -4.43 5.34
N LEU A 82 19.43 -4.14 6.61
CA LEU A 82 20.39 -3.40 7.46
C LEU A 82 21.62 -4.22 7.87
N ILE A 83 21.58 -5.56 7.74
CA ILE A 83 22.70 -6.41 8.10
C ILE A 83 23.52 -6.76 6.85
N SER A 84 23.03 -7.66 6.01
CA SER A 84 23.72 -8.08 4.78
C SER A 84 22.77 -8.50 3.66
N GLY A 85 21.46 -8.23 3.82
CA GLY A 85 20.42 -8.61 2.86
C GLY A 85 20.18 -7.59 1.75
N HIS A 86 20.84 -6.42 1.76
CA HIS A 86 20.73 -5.41 0.71
C HIS A 86 21.78 -5.68 -0.38
N SER A 87 21.34 -6.29 -1.48
CA SER A 87 22.21 -6.66 -2.60
C SER A 87 22.31 -5.53 -3.64
N THR A 88 23.27 -5.69 -4.57
CA THR A 88 23.40 -4.81 -5.75
C THR A 88 22.12 -4.70 -6.57
N ALA A 89 21.31 -5.77 -6.64
CA ALA A 89 20.02 -5.75 -7.34
C ALA A 89 19.04 -4.76 -6.71
N HIS A 90 18.95 -4.73 -5.37
CA HIS A 90 18.12 -3.76 -4.65
C HIS A 90 18.59 -2.32 -4.91
N GLU A 91 19.89 -2.07 -4.77
CA GLU A 91 20.49 -0.75 -4.98
C GLU A 91 20.23 -0.22 -6.40
N LEU A 92 20.40 -1.07 -7.43
CA LEU A 92 20.15 -0.69 -8.83
C LEU A 92 18.67 -0.39 -9.07
N LEU A 93 17.75 -1.17 -8.49
CA LEU A 93 16.31 -0.95 -8.59
C LEU A 93 15.92 0.38 -7.94
N GLU A 94 16.36 0.64 -6.71
CA GLU A 94 16.06 1.88 -5.98
C GLU A 94 16.59 3.11 -6.72
N LYS A 95 17.82 3.07 -7.23
CA LYS A 95 18.38 4.14 -8.06
C LYS A 95 17.57 4.38 -9.34
N LYS A 96 17.13 3.30 -9.99
CA LYS A 96 16.33 3.39 -11.20
C LYS A 96 14.96 4.01 -10.94
N LEU A 97 14.27 3.57 -9.90
CA LEU A 97 12.96 4.12 -9.47
C LEU A 97 13.10 5.60 -9.10
N ALA A 98 14.11 5.96 -8.29
CA ALA A 98 14.38 7.36 -7.97
C ALA A 98 14.64 8.21 -9.22
N SER A 99 15.35 7.66 -10.22
CA SER A 99 15.63 8.37 -11.48
C SER A 99 14.37 8.64 -12.32
N PHE A 100 13.36 7.78 -12.27
CA PHE A 100 12.08 8.03 -12.94
C PHE A 100 11.35 9.22 -12.36
N GLN A 101 11.43 9.42 -11.05
CA GLN A 101 10.75 10.50 -10.35
C GLN A 101 11.57 11.81 -10.32
N SER A 102 12.88 11.76 -10.60
CA SER A 102 13.78 12.92 -10.46
C SER A 102 13.44 14.11 -11.35
N LYS A 103 12.69 13.89 -12.44
CA LYS A 103 12.19 14.96 -13.32
C LYS A 103 11.13 15.84 -12.63
N HIS A 104 10.42 15.29 -11.65
CA HIS A 104 9.30 15.93 -10.97
C HIS A 104 9.59 16.21 -9.51
N ILE A 105 10.43 15.37 -8.89
CA ILE A 105 10.76 15.45 -7.46
C ILE A 105 12.28 15.65 -7.32
N PRO A 106 12.73 16.87 -6.97
CA PRO A 106 14.13 17.12 -6.69
C PRO A 106 14.66 16.20 -5.58
N ASN A 107 15.82 15.61 -5.77
CA ASN A 107 16.47 14.69 -4.82
C ASN A 107 15.62 13.46 -4.48
N ALA A 108 14.80 12.98 -5.41
CA ALA A 108 13.99 11.77 -5.23
C ALA A 108 14.84 10.60 -4.67
N ARG A 109 14.24 9.83 -3.78
CA ARG A 109 14.79 8.60 -3.21
C ARG A 109 13.75 7.50 -3.36
N ALA A 110 14.20 6.26 -3.45
CA ALA A 110 13.34 5.10 -3.46
C ALA A 110 13.83 4.07 -2.43
N LEU A 111 12.88 3.40 -1.79
CA LEU A 111 13.11 2.26 -0.91
C LEU A 111 12.25 1.10 -1.39
N PHE A 112 12.84 -0.06 -1.56
CA PHE A 112 12.15 -1.27 -1.97
C PHE A 112 11.60 -2.04 -0.77
N PHE A 113 10.35 -2.48 -0.87
CA PHE A 113 9.67 -3.34 0.09
C PHE A 113 9.09 -4.56 -0.63
N SER A 114 8.97 -5.69 0.08
CA SER A 114 8.43 -6.93 -0.48
C SER A 114 6.94 -6.88 -0.80
N THR A 115 6.19 -5.97 -0.19
CA THR A 115 4.77 -5.75 -0.45
C THR A 115 4.42 -4.26 -0.30
N GLY A 116 3.38 -3.81 -1.03
CA GLY A 116 2.84 -2.47 -0.86
C GLY A 116 2.28 -2.23 0.54
N TYR A 117 1.73 -3.25 1.19
CA TYR A 117 1.28 -3.15 2.57
C TYR A 117 2.41 -2.74 3.52
N LEU A 118 3.59 -3.38 3.40
CA LEU A 118 4.76 -3.04 4.20
C LEU A 118 5.33 -1.66 3.83
N ALA A 119 5.28 -1.27 2.55
CA ALA A 119 5.70 0.05 2.10
C ALA A 119 4.85 1.15 2.75
N ASN A 120 3.52 1.01 2.71
CA ASN A 120 2.59 1.95 3.34
C ASN A 120 2.78 2.02 4.85
N GLN A 121 2.90 0.86 5.50
CA GLN A 121 3.13 0.80 6.94
C GLN A 121 4.44 1.48 7.33
N ALA A 122 5.54 1.18 6.62
CA ALA A 122 6.84 1.77 6.88
C ALA A 122 6.85 3.28 6.63
N ALA A 123 6.25 3.75 5.53
CA ALA A 123 6.17 5.16 5.19
C ALA A 123 5.40 5.94 6.26
N ILE A 124 4.16 5.53 6.57
CA ILE A 124 3.29 6.26 7.50
C ILE A 124 3.84 6.22 8.93
N THR A 125 4.24 5.04 9.43
CA THR A 125 4.76 4.93 10.80
C THR A 125 6.15 5.56 10.94
N GLY A 126 6.97 5.53 9.88
CA GLY A 126 8.28 6.18 9.86
C GLY A 126 8.18 7.70 9.88
N LEU A 127 7.34 8.27 9.00
CA LEU A 127 7.12 9.72 8.96
C LEU A 127 6.44 10.23 10.25
N ALA A 128 5.50 9.46 10.81
CA ALA A 128 4.85 9.84 12.07
C ALA A 128 5.83 10.06 13.22
N ARG A 129 6.97 9.36 13.23
CA ARG A 129 8.01 9.48 14.25
C ARG A 129 8.87 10.74 14.13
N LEU A 130 8.67 11.57 13.12
CA LEU A 130 9.32 12.88 13.02
C LEU A 130 8.74 13.88 14.02
N ALA A 131 7.51 13.66 14.50
CA ALA A 131 6.88 14.48 15.53
C ALA A 131 7.14 13.94 16.93
N GLU A 132 6.97 14.79 17.94
CA GLU A 132 6.80 14.35 19.31
C GLU A 132 5.41 13.70 19.52
N ARG A 133 5.28 12.90 20.58
CA ARG A 133 3.99 12.30 20.91
C ARG A 133 2.93 13.36 21.17
N LYS A 134 1.73 13.16 20.62
CA LYS A 134 0.59 14.08 20.66
C LYS A 134 0.73 15.36 19.82
N ASP A 135 1.83 15.51 19.09
CA ASP A 135 2.07 16.66 18.21
C ASP A 135 2.00 16.25 16.72
N LEU A 136 1.08 15.37 16.42
CA LEU A 136 0.83 14.81 15.11
C LEU A 136 -0.67 14.75 14.83
N SER A 137 -1.07 15.24 13.67
CA SER A 137 -2.38 15.01 13.09
C SER A 137 -2.28 14.21 11.78
N ILE A 138 -3.16 13.24 11.60
CA ILE A 138 -3.23 12.42 10.40
C ILE A 138 -4.60 12.59 9.75
N TYR A 139 -4.62 13.02 8.50
CA TYR A 139 -5.80 13.21 7.68
C TYR A 139 -5.87 12.09 6.65
N SER A 140 -6.78 11.14 6.84
CA SER A 140 -6.94 9.96 5.97
C SER A 140 -8.18 10.08 5.11
N ALA A 141 -8.09 9.84 3.81
CA ALA A 141 -9.26 9.74 2.97
C ALA A 141 -10.13 8.54 3.40
N LYS A 142 -11.47 8.71 3.35
CA LYS A 142 -12.44 7.72 3.85
C LYS A 142 -12.38 6.37 3.13
N LEU A 143 -12.07 6.40 1.83
CA LEU A 143 -12.08 5.22 0.96
C LEU A 143 -10.68 4.60 0.76
N ASN A 144 -9.70 5.00 1.57
CA ASN A 144 -8.35 4.47 1.50
C ASN A 144 -8.30 2.95 1.58
N HIS A 145 -7.32 2.37 0.90
CA HIS A 145 -7.02 0.95 0.98
C HIS A 145 -6.74 0.50 2.42
N ALA A 146 -7.05 -0.76 2.74
CA ALA A 146 -6.89 -1.33 4.07
C ALA A 146 -5.46 -1.14 4.64
N SER A 147 -4.42 -1.23 3.79
CA SER A 147 -3.03 -1.00 4.21
C SER A 147 -2.77 0.40 4.74
N LEU A 148 -3.37 1.44 4.13
CA LEU A 148 -3.30 2.81 4.62
C LEU A 148 -4.09 2.99 5.91
N ILE A 149 -5.31 2.43 5.97
CA ILE A 149 -6.17 2.50 7.17
C ILE A 149 -5.45 1.88 8.38
N ASP A 150 -4.89 0.68 8.21
CA ASP A 150 -4.20 -0.01 9.30
C ASP A 150 -2.90 0.71 9.70
N SER A 151 -2.17 1.26 8.73
CA SER A 151 -0.96 2.04 8.98
C SER A 151 -1.25 3.35 9.73
N VAL A 152 -2.33 4.04 9.36
CA VAL A 152 -2.82 5.26 10.06
C VAL A 152 -3.26 4.93 11.49
N ARG A 153 -4.00 3.83 11.69
CA ARG A 153 -4.39 3.38 13.03
C ARG A 153 -3.18 3.06 13.90
N LEU A 154 -2.20 2.35 13.33
CA LEU A 154 -0.98 1.98 14.05
C LEU A 154 -0.16 3.22 14.42
N ALA A 155 0.09 4.12 13.48
CA ALA A 155 0.80 5.38 13.74
C ALA A 155 0.05 6.25 14.75
N GLY A 156 -1.28 6.37 14.60
CA GLY A 156 -2.13 7.10 15.52
C GLY A 156 -2.02 6.57 16.95
N ALA A 157 -2.08 5.26 17.13
CA ALA A 157 -1.95 4.63 18.45
C ALA A 157 -0.54 4.82 19.05
N GLN A 158 0.52 4.62 18.25
CA GLN A 158 1.91 4.75 18.71
C GLN A 158 2.28 6.18 19.12
N MET A 159 1.81 7.17 18.37
CA MET A 159 2.14 8.57 18.56
C MET A 159 1.10 9.35 19.38
N HIS A 160 -0.02 8.71 19.74
CA HIS A 160 -1.21 9.36 20.29
C HIS A 160 -1.69 10.53 19.43
N ALA A 161 -1.64 10.34 18.11
CA ALA A 161 -2.01 11.33 17.13
C ALA A 161 -3.54 11.48 17.02
N THR A 162 -3.99 12.66 16.64
CA THR A 162 -5.38 12.86 16.23
C THR A 162 -5.56 12.40 14.80
N VAL A 163 -6.53 11.49 14.56
CA VAL A 163 -6.83 11.00 13.22
C VAL A 163 -8.15 11.58 12.75
N HIS A 164 -8.13 12.23 11.61
CA HIS A 164 -9.28 12.83 10.94
C HIS A 164 -9.58 12.09 9.64
N LEU A 165 -10.85 11.82 9.37
CA LEU A 165 -11.29 11.28 8.09
C LEU A 165 -11.84 12.42 7.23
N PHE A 166 -11.40 12.49 5.97
CA PHE A 166 -11.92 13.47 5.00
C PHE A 166 -12.49 12.78 3.77
N ASP A 167 -13.37 13.48 3.08
CA ASP A 167 -13.94 13.06 1.81
C ASP A 167 -13.08 13.64 0.67
N HIS A 168 -12.54 12.78 -0.20
CA HIS A 168 -11.68 13.19 -1.29
C HIS A 168 -12.42 14.04 -2.35
N THR A 169 -13.74 13.97 -2.40
CA THR A 169 -14.58 14.77 -3.30
C THR A 169 -14.88 16.17 -2.75
N GLN A 170 -14.66 16.40 -1.44
CA GLN A 170 -14.98 17.65 -0.74
C GLN A 170 -13.79 18.16 0.08
N LEU A 171 -12.78 18.72 -0.61
CA LEU A 171 -11.55 19.20 0.06
C LEU A 171 -11.78 20.38 1.01
N SER A 172 -12.93 21.07 0.96
CA SER A 172 -13.27 22.11 1.92
C SER A 172 -13.29 21.59 3.36
N SER A 173 -13.79 20.37 3.58
CA SER A 173 -13.80 19.75 4.90
C SER A 173 -12.39 19.51 5.44
N LEU A 174 -11.45 19.09 4.57
CA LEU A 174 -10.05 18.92 4.91
C LEU A 174 -9.40 20.26 5.28
N THR A 175 -9.61 21.29 4.46
CA THR A 175 -9.05 22.63 4.72
C THR A 175 -9.58 23.25 6.01
N ASP A 176 -10.84 23.02 6.35
CA ASP A 176 -11.43 23.54 7.60
C ASP A 176 -10.89 22.83 8.85
N LEU A 177 -10.50 21.57 8.73
CA LEU A 177 -9.80 20.85 9.80
C LEU A 177 -8.36 21.37 9.95
N LEU A 178 -7.63 21.49 8.83
CA LEU A 178 -6.24 21.96 8.82
C LEU A 178 -6.07 23.38 9.35
N LYS A 179 -7.01 24.28 9.08
CA LYS A 179 -7.00 25.67 9.61
C LYS A 179 -6.99 25.75 11.14
N LYS A 180 -7.53 24.75 11.81
CA LYS A 180 -7.67 24.71 13.28
C LYS A 180 -6.57 23.89 13.94
N ASP A 181 -5.79 23.18 13.13
CA ASP A 181 -4.77 22.26 13.62
C ASP A 181 -3.48 23.01 13.97
N THR A 182 -3.01 22.82 15.19
CA THR A 182 -1.80 23.41 15.74
C THR A 182 -0.63 22.46 15.85
N CYS A 183 -0.81 21.17 15.46
CA CYS A 183 0.26 20.18 15.49
C CYS A 183 1.41 20.58 14.57
N SER A 184 2.63 20.30 15.00
CA SER A 184 3.84 20.59 14.23
C SER A 184 3.98 19.70 12.99
N LEU A 185 3.47 18.47 13.06
CA LEU A 185 3.46 17.55 11.91
C LEU A 185 2.03 17.19 11.52
N LYS A 186 1.75 17.32 10.23
CA LYS A 186 0.48 16.96 9.62
C LYS A 186 0.74 15.99 8.46
N LEU A 187 0.07 14.85 8.44
CA LEU A 187 0.14 13.88 7.35
C LEU A 187 -1.21 13.81 6.64
N ILE A 188 -1.24 14.03 5.33
CA ILE A 188 -2.41 13.79 4.48
C ILE A 188 -2.16 12.49 3.74
N VAL A 189 -3.07 11.51 3.87
CA VAL A 189 -2.91 10.14 3.37
C VAL A 189 -4.08 9.79 2.47
N THR A 190 -3.80 9.39 1.22
CA THR A 190 -4.83 9.05 0.23
C THR A 190 -4.36 7.96 -0.73
N ASP A 191 -5.30 7.14 -1.24
CA ASP A 191 -5.09 6.42 -2.48
C ASP A 191 -5.02 7.41 -3.65
N GLY A 192 -4.27 7.11 -4.69
CA GLY A 192 -4.31 7.85 -5.96
C GLY A 192 -5.52 7.46 -6.81
N VAL A 193 -5.89 6.18 -6.75
CA VAL A 193 -7.11 5.62 -7.37
C VAL A 193 -7.82 4.76 -6.34
N PHE A 194 -9.05 5.11 -6.00
CA PHE A 194 -9.86 4.32 -5.07
C PHE A 194 -10.38 3.06 -5.77
N SER A 195 -9.85 1.90 -5.37
CA SER A 195 -9.99 0.65 -6.12
C SER A 195 -11.42 0.11 -6.22
N MET A 196 -12.30 0.43 -5.26
CA MET A 196 -13.68 -0.05 -5.25
C MET A 196 -14.60 0.80 -6.13
N ASP A 197 -14.37 2.11 -6.18
CA ASP A 197 -15.24 3.06 -6.87
C ASP A 197 -14.65 3.51 -8.21
N GLY A 198 -13.33 3.37 -8.39
CA GLY A 198 -12.61 3.80 -9.59
C GLY A 198 -12.35 5.31 -9.63
N ASP A 199 -12.69 6.02 -8.56
CA ASP A 199 -12.48 7.46 -8.45
C ASP A 199 -10.99 7.81 -8.38
N LEU A 200 -10.63 8.95 -8.95
CA LEU A 200 -9.28 9.52 -8.86
C LEU A 200 -9.22 10.51 -7.70
N ALA A 201 -8.18 10.38 -6.87
CA ALA A 201 -7.88 11.43 -5.91
C ALA A 201 -7.47 12.72 -6.61
N PRO A 202 -7.92 13.89 -6.15
CA PRO A 202 -7.52 15.18 -6.71
C PRO A 202 -6.10 15.56 -6.24
N VAL A 203 -5.08 14.74 -6.60
CA VAL A 203 -3.70 14.82 -6.07
C VAL A 203 -3.10 16.21 -6.20
N LYS A 204 -3.32 16.89 -7.33
CA LYS A 204 -2.81 18.26 -7.53
C LYS A 204 -3.40 19.24 -6.52
N ALA A 205 -4.69 19.17 -6.26
CA ALA A 205 -5.34 20.04 -5.27
C ALA A 205 -4.93 19.66 -3.84
N LEU A 206 -4.76 18.35 -3.55
CA LEU A 206 -4.26 17.89 -2.27
C LEU A 206 -2.82 18.37 -2.01
N LEU A 207 -1.96 18.39 -3.04
CA LEU A 207 -0.62 18.93 -2.92
C LEU A 207 -0.62 20.42 -2.58
N GLN A 208 -1.48 21.22 -3.25
CA GLN A 208 -1.64 22.64 -2.94
C GLN A 208 -2.11 22.87 -1.50
N VAL A 209 -3.05 22.05 -1.02
CA VAL A 209 -3.50 22.10 0.38
C VAL A 209 -2.37 21.70 1.32
N ALA A 210 -1.61 20.66 1.01
CA ALA A 210 -0.48 20.22 1.82
C ALA A 210 0.60 21.33 1.95
N GLU A 211 0.95 21.97 0.84
CA GLU A 211 1.89 23.10 0.82
C GLU A 211 1.37 24.29 1.63
N GLN A 212 0.08 24.63 1.50
CA GLN A 212 -0.53 25.76 2.21
C GLN A 212 -0.54 25.59 3.73
N TYR A 213 -0.66 24.36 4.22
CA TYR A 213 -0.80 24.06 5.66
C TYR A 213 0.42 23.37 6.26
N ASP A 214 1.54 23.34 5.55
CA ASP A 214 2.79 22.68 5.97
C ASP A 214 2.54 21.23 6.38
N ALA A 215 1.92 20.46 5.50
CA ALA A 215 1.60 19.05 5.66
C ALA A 215 2.36 18.19 4.66
N LEU A 216 2.70 16.95 5.05
CA LEU A 216 3.24 15.95 4.13
C LEU A 216 2.09 15.20 3.44
N LEU A 217 2.14 15.09 2.12
CA LEU A 217 1.19 14.31 1.34
C LEU A 217 1.77 12.94 1.02
N ILE A 218 1.02 11.89 1.40
CA ILE A 218 1.31 10.49 1.10
C ILE A 218 0.24 10.00 0.15
N VAL A 219 0.64 9.54 -1.04
CA VAL A 219 -0.26 9.02 -2.07
C VAL A 219 0.11 7.56 -2.35
N ASP A 220 -0.86 6.66 -2.20
CA ASP A 220 -0.72 5.25 -2.56
C ASP A 220 -1.05 5.08 -4.05
N GLU A 221 -0.04 4.71 -4.82
CA GLU A 221 -0.13 4.39 -6.25
C GLU A 221 0.19 2.90 -6.50
N ILE A 222 0.04 2.05 -5.49
CA ILE A 222 0.37 0.62 -5.56
C ILE A 222 -0.53 -0.06 -6.59
N GLY A 223 0.10 -0.82 -7.50
CA GLY A 223 -0.58 -1.49 -8.59
C GLY A 223 -0.88 -0.60 -9.79
N ARG A 224 -0.51 0.69 -9.77
CA ARG A 224 -0.63 1.59 -10.90
C ARG A 224 0.70 1.75 -11.63
N ALA A 225 0.68 1.54 -12.94
CA ALA A 225 1.80 1.92 -13.78
C ALA A 225 1.77 3.43 -14.00
N HIS A 226 2.88 4.09 -13.73
CA HIS A 226 3.04 5.48 -14.13
C HIS A 226 3.19 5.55 -15.66
N VAL A 227 2.26 6.18 -16.30
CA VAL A 227 2.30 6.52 -17.72
C VAL A 227 2.89 7.92 -17.87
#